data_39b278fd41bb588997573c53937456c1
#
_entry.id   39b278fd41bb588997573c53937456c1
#
_cell.length_a   1.000
_cell.length_b   1.000
_cell.length_c   1.000
_cell.angle_alpha   90.00
_cell.angle_beta   90.00
_cell.angle_gamma   90.00
#
_symmetry.space_group_name_H-M   'P 1'
#
loop_
_entity.id
_entity.type
_entity.pdbx_description
1 polymer ?
#
loop_
_entity_poly.entity_id
_entity_poly.type
_entity_poly.pdbx_seq_one_letter_code
_entity_poly.pdbx_strand_id
1 'polypeptide(L)'
;MTIARWGLIPILVASTLLAWGLVLLPAGPARWTGAGVAALVWLFIVAFFRNPKRTPQGGAHSLIASADGVVQDITEVDEPDFIQGRALRIGIFLSVFDVHVNRAPCPGAITHAVYRPGAFLDARHPDVSSENESNTIGIAADDSVRPGLRLLVRQLTGLIARRIICTHGIGDRVERGELYGMIRFGSRTELWLPCAVPHEIKVKVGDRVRCGETVLVEVLP
;
A
#
# COMPACT_ATOMS: atom_id res chain seq x y z
N MET A 1 -11.20 -3.64 -14.29
CA MET A 1 -10.96 -3.88 -12.85
C MET A 1 -10.71 -5.38 -12.68
N THR A 2 -9.67 -5.78 -11.99
CA THR A 2 -9.36 -7.17 -11.66
C THR A 2 -9.42 -7.37 -10.14
N ILE A 3 -9.30 -8.61 -9.69
CA ILE A 3 -9.16 -8.95 -8.27
C ILE A 3 -7.68 -9.25 -7.99
N ALA A 4 -7.14 -8.72 -6.90
CA ALA A 4 -5.82 -9.09 -6.44
C ALA A 4 -5.76 -10.59 -6.13
N ARG A 5 -4.71 -11.29 -6.58
CA ARG A 5 -4.58 -12.75 -6.43
C ARG A 5 -4.76 -13.24 -4.99
N TRP A 6 -4.41 -12.41 -4.02
CA TRP A 6 -4.55 -12.72 -2.58
C TRP A 6 -5.99 -12.68 -2.08
N GLY A 7 -6.93 -12.17 -2.87
CA GLY A 7 -8.36 -12.15 -2.59
C GLY A 7 -9.11 -13.40 -3.06
N LEU A 8 -8.50 -14.24 -3.90
CA LEU A 8 -9.20 -15.38 -4.50
C LEU A 8 -9.72 -16.36 -3.43
N ILE A 9 -8.88 -16.74 -2.47
CA ILE A 9 -9.28 -17.66 -1.39
C ILE A 9 -10.35 -17.05 -0.48
N PRO A 10 -10.18 -15.82 0.09
CA PRO A 10 -11.24 -15.17 0.88
C PRO A 10 -12.57 -15.04 0.14
N ILE A 11 -12.54 -14.69 -1.14
CA ILE A 11 -13.76 -14.55 -1.96
C ILE A 11 -14.41 -15.92 -2.17
N LEU A 12 -13.64 -16.96 -2.48
CA LEU A 12 -14.14 -18.31 -2.64
C LEU A 12 -14.81 -18.81 -1.36
N VAL A 13 -14.14 -18.67 -0.21
CA VAL A 13 -14.70 -19.07 1.10
C VAL A 13 -16.00 -18.31 1.38
N ALA A 14 -16.02 -17.01 1.20
CA ALA A 14 -17.22 -16.21 1.43
C ALA A 14 -18.37 -16.60 0.46
N SER A 15 -18.05 -16.90 -0.81
CA SER A 15 -19.04 -17.39 -1.79
C SER A 15 -19.63 -18.74 -1.39
N THR A 16 -18.78 -19.65 -0.92
CA THR A 16 -19.21 -20.99 -0.44
C THR A 16 -20.13 -20.86 0.77
N LEU A 17 -19.75 -20.04 1.76
CA LEU A 17 -20.56 -19.83 2.96
C LEU A 17 -21.93 -19.19 2.62
N LEU A 18 -21.96 -18.24 1.70
CA LEU A 18 -23.19 -17.63 1.23
C LEU A 18 -24.10 -18.66 0.54
N ALA A 19 -23.54 -19.48 -0.35
CA ALA A 19 -24.28 -20.54 -1.04
C ALA A 19 -24.82 -21.59 -0.05
N TRP A 20 -24.03 -22.03 0.91
CA TRP A 20 -24.46 -22.98 1.95
C TRP A 20 -25.56 -22.40 2.84
N GLY A 21 -25.46 -21.14 3.25
CA GLY A 21 -26.53 -20.46 3.99
C GLY A 21 -27.85 -20.44 3.24
N LEU A 22 -27.83 -20.23 1.92
CA LEU A 22 -29.01 -20.26 1.08
C LEU A 22 -29.63 -21.65 0.90
N VAL A 23 -28.82 -22.71 0.90
CA VAL A 23 -29.28 -24.09 0.68
C VAL A 23 -29.73 -24.76 1.98
N LEU A 24 -28.94 -24.61 3.06
CA LEU A 24 -29.17 -25.38 4.29
C LEU A 24 -30.14 -24.75 5.27
N LEU A 25 -30.34 -23.42 5.23
CA LEU A 25 -31.29 -22.79 6.12
C LEU A 25 -32.73 -22.97 5.61
N PRO A 26 -33.69 -23.26 6.51
CA PRO A 26 -35.11 -23.39 6.10
C PRO A 26 -35.64 -22.07 5.53
N ALA A 27 -36.56 -22.19 4.56
CA ALA A 27 -37.14 -21.01 3.93
C ALA A 27 -37.96 -20.19 4.96
N GLY A 28 -37.69 -18.89 5.00
CA GLY A 28 -38.33 -17.98 5.96
C GLY A 28 -37.57 -16.64 6.06
N PRO A 29 -38.10 -15.68 6.84
CA PRO A 29 -37.49 -14.34 6.98
C PRO A 29 -36.02 -14.38 7.45
N ALA A 30 -35.70 -15.26 8.40
CA ALA A 30 -34.36 -15.42 8.94
C ALA A 30 -33.33 -15.82 7.87
N ARG A 31 -33.73 -16.71 6.93
CA ARG A 31 -32.86 -17.10 5.79
C ARG A 31 -32.54 -15.89 4.90
N TRP A 32 -33.55 -15.12 4.53
CA TRP A 32 -33.35 -13.98 3.64
C TRP A 32 -32.57 -12.85 4.31
N THR A 33 -32.81 -12.59 5.59
CA THR A 33 -32.02 -11.63 6.37
C THR A 33 -30.57 -12.07 6.46
N GLY A 34 -30.33 -13.33 6.83
CA GLY A 34 -28.97 -13.89 6.90
C GLY A 34 -28.24 -13.86 5.54
N ALA A 35 -28.95 -14.21 4.45
CA ALA A 35 -28.40 -14.13 3.10
C ALA A 35 -28.06 -12.69 2.69
N GLY A 36 -28.89 -11.72 3.06
CA GLY A 36 -28.63 -10.31 2.82
C GLY A 36 -27.37 -9.81 3.53
N VAL A 37 -27.21 -10.13 4.80
CA VAL A 37 -25.99 -9.80 5.57
C VAL A 37 -24.77 -10.47 4.96
N ALA A 38 -24.84 -11.76 4.64
CA ALA A 38 -23.73 -12.51 4.02
C ALA A 38 -23.36 -11.94 2.64
N ALA A 39 -24.34 -11.50 1.85
CA ALA A 39 -24.10 -10.84 0.57
C ALA A 39 -23.39 -9.49 0.73
N LEU A 40 -23.74 -8.69 1.74
CA LEU A 40 -23.05 -7.43 2.05
C LEU A 40 -21.59 -7.69 2.46
N VAL A 41 -21.33 -8.68 3.30
CA VAL A 41 -19.97 -9.09 3.68
C VAL A 41 -19.21 -9.57 2.46
N TRP A 42 -19.81 -10.37 1.60
CA TRP A 42 -19.21 -10.85 0.36
C TRP A 42 -18.83 -9.68 -0.57
N LEU A 43 -19.75 -8.73 -0.77
CA LEU A 43 -19.51 -7.53 -1.58
C LEU A 43 -18.34 -6.70 -1.00
N PHE A 44 -18.29 -6.56 0.33
CA PHE A 44 -17.18 -5.88 1.00
C PHE A 44 -15.84 -6.59 0.73
N ILE A 45 -15.78 -7.92 0.85
CA ILE A 45 -14.58 -8.70 0.57
C ILE A 45 -14.13 -8.52 -0.88
N VAL A 46 -15.05 -8.63 -1.84
CA VAL A 46 -14.76 -8.42 -3.27
C VAL A 46 -14.24 -7.00 -3.52
N ALA A 47 -14.91 -6.00 -2.94
CA ALA A 47 -14.49 -4.60 -3.06
C ALA A 47 -13.11 -4.35 -2.43
N PHE A 48 -12.82 -4.97 -1.28
CA PHE A 48 -11.55 -4.85 -0.58
C PHE A 48 -10.36 -5.36 -1.42
N PHE A 49 -10.54 -6.51 -2.09
CA PHE A 49 -9.49 -7.11 -2.91
C PHE A 49 -9.46 -6.60 -4.37
N ARG A 50 -10.16 -5.52 -4.67
CA ARG A 50 -10.15 -4.94 -6.02
C ARG A 50 -8.77 -4.43 -6.39
N ASN A 51 -8.39 -4.65 -7.64
CA ASN A 51 -7.16 -4.14 -8.24
C ASN A 51 -7.51 -3.40 -9.54
N PRO A 52 -7.80 -2.11 -9.47
CA PRO A 52 -8.11 -1.31 -10.65
C PRO A 52 -6.88 -1.15 -11.55
N LYS A 53 -7.10 -1.07 -12.86
CA LYS A 53 -6.05 -0.64 -13.78
C LYS A 53 -5.69 0.80 -13.45
N ARG A 54 -4.40 1.10 -13.45
CA ARG A 54 -3.84 2.41 -13.13
C ARG A 54 -2.85 2.82 -14.22
N THR A 55 -2.85 4.09 -14.54
CA THR A 55 -1.90 4.69 -15.49
C THR A 55 -1.06 5.69 -14.74
N PRO A 56 0.26 5.45 -14.58
CA PRO A 56 1.16 6.40 -13.91
C PRO A 56 1.11 7.78 -14.56
N GLN A 57 0.94 8.81 -13.73
CA GLN A 57 1.00 10.21 -14.15
C GLN A 57 2.42 10.76 -14.00
N GLY A 58 2.68 11.90 -14.66
CA GLY A 58 3.99 12.55 -14.62
C GLY A 58 5.03 11.96 -15.56
N GLY A 59 6.25 12.50 -15.51
CA GLY A 59 7.38 12.13 -16.34
C GLY A 59 8.26 11.02 -15.75
N ALA A 60 9.46 10.84 -16.31
CA ALA A 60 10.43 9.84 -15.84
C ALA A 60 10.91 10.13 -14.40
N HIS A 61 11.01 11.42 -14.03
CA HIS A 61 11.47 11.87 -12.72
C HIS A 61 10.38 11.91 -11.63
N SER A 62 9.15 11.49 -11.97
CA SER A 62 8.02 11.52 -11.03
C SER A 62 7.99 10.26 -10.15
N LEU A 63 7.94 10.45 -8.83
CA LEU A 63 7.67 9.40 -7.87
C LEU A 63 6.17 9.38 -7.57
N ILE A 64 5.52 8.24 -7.85
CA ILE A 64 4.06 8.10 -7.69
C ILE A 64 3.69 7.43 -6.37
N ALA A 65 2.43 7.62 -5.96
CA ALA A 65 1.89 7.05 -4.72
C ALA A 65 1.92 5.52 -4.74
N SER A 66 2.48 4.93 -3.69
CA SER A 66 2.55 3.47 -3.50
C SER A 66 1.28 2.88 -2.90
N ALA A 67 0.31 3.71 -2.51
CA ALA A 67 -0.97 3.29 -1.95
C ALA A 67 -2.09 4.27 -2.30
N ASP A 68 -3.36 3.80 -2.28
CA ASP A 68 -4.54 4.68 -2.21
C ASP A 68 -4.70 5.18 -0.78
N GLY A 69 -5.18 6.40 -0.60
CA GLY A 69 -5.49 6.90 0.74
C GLY A 69 -5.41 8.41 0.86
N VAL A 70 -5.11 8.86 2.08
CA VAL A 70 -4.95 10.28 2.42
C VAL A 70 -3.51 10.51 2.91
N VAL A 71 -2.86 11.54 2.42
CA VAL A 71 -1.55 11.99 2.94
C VAL A 71 -1.73 12.43 4.38
N GLN A 72 -1.17 11.67 5.32
CA GLN A 72 -1.34 11.88 6.76
C GLN A 72 -0.29 12.84 7.31
N ASP A 73 0.94 12.70 6.85
CA ASP A 73 2.06 13.56 7.25
C ASP A 73 3.11 13.63 6.14
N ILE A 74 3.88 14.73 6.20
CA ILE A 74 5.06 14.97 5.38
C ILE A 74 6.11 15.51 6.34
N THR A 75 7.14 14.72 6.64
CA THR A 75 8.13 15.05 7.69
C THR A 75 9.53 14.66 7.25
N GLU A 76 10.52 15.39 7.78
CA GLU A 76 11.90 14.98 7.66
C GLU A 76 12.32 14.14 8.86
N VAL A 77 12.98 13.01 8.61
CA VAL A 77 13.41 12.04 9.60
C VAL A 77 14.79 11.52 9.27
N ASP A 78 15.50 10.98 10.27
CA ASP A 78 16.76 10.29 10.01
C ASP A 78 16.49 8.85 9.58
N GLU A 79 17.19 8.43 8.53
CA GLU A 79 17.16 7.04 8.04
C GLU A 79 18.63 6.51 7.95
N PRO A 80 19.09 5.76 8.96
CA PRO A 80 20.48 5.36 9.06
C PRO A 80 20.84 4.11 8.23
N ASP A 81 19.89 3.26 7.89
CA ASP A 81 20.15 1.91 7.40
C ASP A 81 20.45 1.87 5.90
N PHE A 82 19.64 2.55 5.10
CA PHE A 82 19.70 2.49 3.64
C PHE A 82 19.97 3.83 2.98
N ILE A 83 19.24 4.89 3.34
CA ILE A 83 19.47 6.25 2.84
C ILE A 83 20.73 6.84 3.48
N GLN A 84 20.99 6.50 4.73
CA GLN A 84 22.15 6.91 5.53
C GLN A 84 22.21 8.44 5.73
N GLY A 85 21.07 9.03 6.06
CA GLY A 85 20.95 10.47 6.29
C GLY A 85 19.53 10.93 6.48
N ARG A 86 19.36 12.26 6.38
CA ARG A 86 18.02 12.89 6.46
C ARG A 86 17.18 12.49 5.25
N ALA A 87 15.96 12.09 5.50
CA ALA A 87 14.99 11.69 4.48
C ALA A 87 13.66 12.41 4.66
N LEU A 88 13.07 12.87 3.57
CA LEU A 88 11.68 13.25 3.50
C LEU A 88 10.82 11.99 3.55
N ARG A 89 9.93 11.90 4.53
CA ARG A 89 8.93 10.85 4.65
C ARG A 89 7.54 11.39 4.32
N ILE A 90 6.85 10.74 3.38
CA ILE A 90 5.45 11.00 3.05
C ILE A 90 4.64 9.79 3.49
N GLY A 91 3.79 9.95 4.50
CA GLY A 91 2.93 8.92 5.05
C GLY A 91 1.53 8.98 4.43
N ILE A 92 1.04 7.84 3.93
CA ILE A 92 -0.30 7.68 3.35
C ILE A 92 -1.10 6.73 4.23
N PHE A 93 -2.23 7.18 4.77
CA PHE A 93 -3.18 6.37 5.51
C PHE A 93 -4.20 5.74 4.57
N LEU A 94 -4.39 4.43 4.66
CA LEU A 94 -5.39 3.67 3.92
C LEU A 94 -6.55 3.31 4.84
N SER A 95 -7.74 3.81 4.55
CA SER A 95 -8.97 3.36 5.20
C SER A 95 -9.39 1.99 4.66
N VAL A 96 -10.21 1.24 5.40
CA VAL A 96 -10.70 -0.09 4.96
C VAL A 96 -11.48 -0.08 3.63
N PHE A 97 -11.92 1.10 3.18
CA PHE A 97 -12.65 1.28 1.91
C PHE A 97 -11.73 1.63 0.73
N ASP A 98 -10.46 1.95 0.98
CA ASP A 98 -9.49 2.26 -0.05
C ASP A 98 -9.01 0.99 -0.77
N VAL A 99 -8.27 1.14 -1.86
CA VAL A 99 -7.60 0.02 -2.53
C VAL A 99 -6.32 -0.32 -1.76
N HIS A 100 -6.16 -1.58 -1.38
CA HIS A 100 -5.08 -2.00 -0.47
C HIS A 100 -3.86 -2.60 -1.17
N VAL A 101 -3.86 -2.67 -2.51
CA VAL A 101 -2.66 -3.08 -3.26
C VAL A 101 -1.60 -1.99 -3.23
N ASN A 102 -0.33 -2.40 -3.20
CA ASN A 102 0.80 -1.48 -3.23
C ASN A 102 1.56 -1.59 -4.54
N ARG A 103 1.98 -0.43 -5.08
CA ARG A 103 2.69 -0.32 -6.35
C ARG A 103 3.99 0.44 -6.19
N ALA A 104 4.99 0.05 -7.00
CA ALA A 104 6.30 0.69 -7.00
C ALA A 104 6.20 2.16 -7.45
N PRO A 105 6.86 3.09 -6.73
CA PRO A 105 6.79 4.53 -7.03
C PRO A 105 7.59 4.94 -8.26
N CYS A 106 8.62 4.17 -8.61
CA CYS A 106 9.50 4.38 -9.76
C CYS A 106 10.08 3.04 -10.23
N PRO A 107 10.70 2.98 -11.43
CA PRO A 107 11.45 1.80 -11.86
C PRO A 107 12.78 1.72 -11.10
N GLY A 108 13.26 0.48 -10.86
CA GLY A 108 14.55 0.26 -10.21
C GLY A 108 14.76 -1.16 -9.69
N ALA A 109 15.93 -1.40 -9.12
CA ALA A 109 16.29 -2.66 -8.49
C ALA A 109 16.04 -2.60 -6.97
N ILE A 110 15.48 -3.65 -6.40
CA ILE A 110 15.36 -3.78 -4.95
C ILE A 110 16.70 -4.26 -4.40
N THR A 111 17.36 -3.41 -3.64
CA THR A 111 18.69 -3.67 -3.07
C THR A 111 18.67 -3.76 -1.54
N HIS A 112 17.51 -3.52 -0.92
CA HIS A 112 17.30 -3.62 0.52
C HIS A 112 15.88 -4.13 0.79
N ALA A 113 15.74 -5.06 1.74
CA ALA A 113 14.45 -5.56 2.18
C ALA A 113 14.55 -5.99 3.65
N VAL A 114 13.71 -5.40 4.50
CA VAL A 114 13.69 -5.68 5.94
C VAL A 114 12.25 -5.80 6.42
N TYR A 115 11.93 -6.92 7.03
CA TYR A 115 10.73 -7.11 7.81
C TYR A 115 11.03 -6.89 9.30
N ARG A 116 10.20 -6.10 9.97
CA ARG A 116 10.28 -5.85 11.41
C ARG A 116 8.95 -6.26 12.06
N PRO A 117 8.95 -7.23 12.98
CA PRO A 117 7.78 -7.49 13.81
C PRO A 117 7.54 -6.29 14.73
N GLY A 118 6.30 -6.04 15.11
CA GLY A 118 5.95 -4.87 15.92
C GLY A 118 4.52 -4.90 16.43
N ALA A 119 4.06 -3.76 16.92
CA ALA A 119 2.72 -3.54 17.42
C ALA A 119 1.68 -3.39 16.28
N PHE A 120 0.42 -3.19 16.67
CA PHE A 120 -0.71 -2.95 15.78
C PHE A 120 -1.47 -1.69 16.24
N LEU A 121 -0.76 -0.58 16.41
CA LEU A 121 -1.36 0.71 16.72
C LEU A 121 -2.22 1.19 15.55
N ASP A 122 -3.16 2.12 15.82
CA ASP A 122 -3.88 2.80 14.74
C ASP A 122 -2.89 3.40 13.73
N ALA A 123 -3.12 3.19 12.46
CA ALA A 123 -2.22 3.65 11.40
C ALA A 123 -2.03 5.19 11.33
N ARG A 124 -2.82 5.94 12.09
CA ARG A 124 -2.71 7.40 12.28
C ARG A 124 -1.96 7.79 13.54
N HIS A 125 -1.56 6.82 14.38
CA HIS A 125 -0.81 7.10 15.61
C HIS A 125 0.56 7.71 15.28
N PRO A 126 1.05 8.72 16.03
CA PRO A 126 2.35 9.34 15.77
C PRO A 126 3.50 8.34 15.71
N ASP A 127 3.50 7.32 16.59
CA ASP A 127 4.57 6.34 16.72
C ASP A 127 4.41 5.11 15.80
N VAL A 128 3.43 5.13 14.87
CA VAL A 128 3.15 3.99 13.97
C VAL A 128 4.38 3.55 13.18
N SER A 129 5.21 4.49 12.73
CA SER A 129 6.43 4.21 11.95
C SER A 129 7.51 3.47 12.73
N SER A 130 7.60 3.68 14.05
CA SER A 130 8.60 3.06 14.92
C SER A 130 8.11 1.77 15.56
N GLU A 131 6.83 1.69 15.91
CA GLU A 131 6.28 0.65 16.76
C GLU A 131 5.58 -0.48 15.99
N ASN A 132 4.93 -0.18 14.86
CA ASN A 132 4.12 -1.18 14.18
C ASN A 132 4.95 -2.18 13.36
N GLU A 133 4.39 -3.38 13.22
CA GLU A 133 4.86 -4.36 12.26
C GLU A 133 4.99 -3.73 10.88
N SER A 134 6.15 -3.90 10.26
CA SER A 134 6.47 -3.24 9.00
C SER A 134 7.28 -4.13 8.06
N ASN A 135 7.14 -3.83 6.77
CA ASN A 135 8.01 -4.36 5.72
C ASN A 135 8.53 -3.19 4.89
N THR A 136 9.83 -3.07 4.79
CA THR A 136 10.51 -2.00 4.07
C THR A 136 11.28 -2.58 2.89
N ILE A 137 11.09 -2.01 1.71
CA ILE A 137 11.91 -2.28 0.53
C ILE A 137 12.66 -1.01 0.14
N GLY A 138 13.94 -1.17 -0.16
CA GLY A 138 14.81 -0.11 -0.67
C GLY A 138 15.03 -0.30 -2.17
N ILE A 139 14.71 0.73 -2.93
CA ILE A 139 14.81 0.76 -4.38
C ILE A 139 16.00 1.63 -4.77
N ALA A 140 16.97 1.05 -5.47
CA ALA A 140 17.94 1.80 -6.26
C ALA A 140 17.26 2.14 -7.59
N ALA A 141 16.81 3.39 -7.71
CA ALA A 141 16.08 3.84 -8.87
C ALA A 141 16.95 3.80 -10.13
N ASP A 142 16.33 3.60 -11.27
CA ASP A 142 17.02 3.64 -12.56
C ASP A 142 17.54 5.06 -12.86
N ASP A 143 18.61 5.14 -13.64
CA ASP A 143 19.23 6.42 -14.02
C ASP A 143 18.27 7.33 -14.79
N SER A 144 17.23 6.77 -15.43
CA SER A 144 16.16 7.52 -16.09
C SER A 144 15.30 8.33 -15.08
N VAL A 145 15.28 7.92 -13.82
CA VAL A 145 14.63 8.69 -12.73
C VAL A 145 15.61 9.73 -12.21
N ARG A 146 16.74 9.27 -11.72
CA ARG A 146 17.92 10.07 -11.33
C ARG A 146 19.09 9.14 -11.02
N PRO A 147 20.29 9.37 -11.55
CA PRO A 147 21.47 8.58 -11.24
C PRO A 147 21.75 8.56 -9.75
N GLY A 148 21.97 7.35 -9.20
CA GLY A 148 22.29 7.14 -7.80
C GLY A 148 21.18 7.37 -6.78
N LEU A 149 19.94 7.61 -7.22
CA LEU A 149 18.80 7.78 -6.32
C LEU A 149 18.47 6.47 -5.61
N ARG A 150 18.41 6.54 -4.27
CA ARG A 150 17.96 5.45 -3.38
C ARG A 150 16.75 5.94 -2.59
N LEU A 151 15.69 5.17 -2.57
CA LEU A 151 14.47 5.50 -1.83
C LEU A 151 13.92 4.27 -1.12
N LEU A 152 13.11 4.49 -0.07
CA LEU A 152 12.44 3.42 0.64
C LEU A 152 10.94 3.51 0.44
N VAL A 153 10.30 2.34 0.36
CA VAL A 153 8.85 2.20 0.53
C VAL A 153 8.62 1.26 1.70
N ARG A 154 7.87 1.75 2.70
CA ARG A 154 7.55 0.99 3.90
C ARG A 154 6.06 0.71 3.96
N GLN A 155 5.70 -0.56 4.12
CA GLN A 155 4.36 -1.03 4.43
C GLN A 155 4.24 -1.18 5.95
N LEU A 156 3.18 -0.65 6.55
CA LEU A 156 2.92 -0.71 7.98
C LEU A 156 1.54 -1.25 8.25
N THR A 157 1.43 -2.12 9.23
CA THR A 157 0.15 -2.58 9.75
C THR A 157 -0.60 -1.47 10.47
N GLY A 158 -1.86 -1.73 10.81
CA GLY A 158 -2.69 -0.86 11.62
C GLY A 158 -3.51 -1.70 12.60
N LEU A 159 -4.47 -1.08 13.28
CA LEU A 159 -5.25 -1.73 14.33
C LEU A 159 -5.95 -3.02 13.89
N ILE A 160 -6.48 -3.06 12.67
CA ILE A 160 -7.18 -4.21 12.10
C ILE A 160 -6.26 -4.98 11.14
N ALA A 161 -5.32 -4.29 10.51
CA ALA A 161 -4.37 -4.87 9.57
C ALA A 161 -3.35 -5.75 10.31
N ARG A 162 -3.34 -7.05 9.99
CA ARG A 162 -2.44 -8.02 10.63
C ARG A 162 -1.65 -8.83 9.62
N ARG A 163 -1.57 -8.38 8.36
CA ARG A 163 -0.79 -9.09 7.35
C ARG A 163 -0.31 -8.15 6.26
N ILE A 164 1.00 -8.07 6.15
CA ILE A 164 1.72 -7.45 5.05
C ILE A 164 2.06 -8.55 4.03
N ILE A 165 1.85 -8.26 2.76
CA ILE A 165 2.27 -9.09 1.64
C ILE A 165 3.21 -8.24 0.80
N CYS A 166 4.43 -8.73 0.61
CA CYS A 166 5.39 -8.23 -0.35
C CYS A 166 5.86 -9.43 -1.18
N THR A 167 5.85 -9.31 -2.50
CA THR A 167 6.19 -10.42 -3.41
C THR A 167 7.53 -10.21 -4.10
N HIS A 168 8.20 -9.13 -3.78
CA HIS A 168 9.51 -8.78 -4.30
C HIS A 168 10.51 -8.68 -3.16
N GLY A 169 11.74 -9.06 -3.43
CA GLY A 169 12.86 -9.05 -2.49
C GLY A 169 14.14 -8.53 -3.12
N ILE A 170 15.25 -8.64 -2.39
CA ILE A 170 16.56 -8.22 -2.87
C ILE A 170 16.91 -8.98 -4.16
N GLY A 171 17.33 -8.26 -5.18
CA GLY A 171 17.67 -8.77 -6.50
C GLY A 171 16.54 -8.66 -7.53
N ASP A 172 15.30 -8.47 -7.09
CA ASP A 172 14.19 -8.23 -8.02
C ASP A 172 14.24 -6.80 -8.58
N ARG A 173 13.65 -6.63 -9.76
CA ARG A 173 13.39 -5.32 -10.37
C ARG A 173 11.90 -5.03 -10.33
N VAL A 174 11.59 -3.75 -10.28
CA VAL A 174 10.21 -3.24 -10.35
C VAL A 174 10.10 -2.15 -11.41
N GLU A 175 8.97 -2.12 -12.08
CA GLU A 175 8.57 -1.02 -12.96
C GLU A 175 7.70 0.00 -12.23
N ARG A 176 7.67 1.25 -12.71
CA ARG A 176 6.80 2.28 -12.14
C ARG A 176 5.33 1.87 -12.22
N GLY A 177 4.65 1.81 -11.09
CA GLY A 177 3.26 1.38 -11.00
C GLY A 177 3.06 -0.13 -10.95
N GLU A 178 4.14 -0.92 -10.96
CA GLU A 178 4.07 -2.36 -10.82
C GLU A 178 3.57 -2.77 -9.44
N LEU A 179 2.74 -3.82 -9.41
CA LEU A 179 2.16 -4.37 -8.19
C LEU A 179 3.20 -5.20 -7.44
N TYR A 180 3.66 -4.73 -6.27
CA TYR A 180 4.61 -5.47 -5.46
C TYR A 180 4.03 -6.07 -4.17
N GLY A 181 2.85 -5.62 -3.74
CA GLY A 181 2.32 -6.11 -2.48
C GLY A 181 0.91 -5.66 -2.16
N MET A 182 0.51 -5.95 -0.92
CA MET A 182 -0.78 -5.57 -0.34
C MET A 182 -0.69 -5.57 1.19
N ILE A 183 -1.41 -4.66 1.85
CA ILE A 183 -1.61 -4.69 3.30
C ILE A 183 -3.10 -4.94 3.55
N ARG A 184 -3.45 -5.87 4.47
CA ARG A 184 -4.86 -6.21 4.72
C ARG A 184 -5.42 -5.41 5.90
N PHE A 185 -6.53 -4.67 5.66
CA PHE A 185 -7.44 -3.99 6.61
C PHE A 185 -6.88 -2.80 7.40
N GLY A 186 -6.89 -1.62 6.76
CA GLY A 186 -6.55 -0.34 7.41
C GLY A 186 -5.07 -0.26 7.79
N SER A 187 -4.31 0.53 7.07
CA SER A 187 -2.86 0.45 7.08
C SER A 187 -2.23 1.79 6.73
N ARG A 188 -0.92 1.81 6.71
CA ARG A 188 -0.14 2.95 6.26
C ARG A 188 0.95 2.50 5.29
N THR A 189 1.22 3.32 4.30
CA THR A 189 2.38 3.18 3.41
C THR A 189 3.17 4.47 3.44
N GLU A 190 4.49 4.35 3.46
CA GLU A 190 5.39 5.50 3.49
C GLU A 190 6.35 5.46 2.31
N LEU A 191 6.56 6.63 1.68
CA LEU A 191 7.64 6.87 0.74
C LEU A 191 8.70 7.70 1.44
N TRP A 192 9.97 7.29 1.33
CA TRP A 192 11.10 7.98 1.92
C TRP A 192 12.11 8.35 0.83
N LEU A 193 12.48 9.60 0.76
CA LEU A 193 13.38 10.17 -0.24
C LEU A 193 14.52 10.92 0.47
N PRO A 194 15.80 10.77 0.08
CA PRO A 194 16.89 11.56 0.67
C PRO A 194 16.66 13.07 0.53
N CYS A 195 16.74 13.83 1.63
CA CYS A 195 16.58 15.29 1.60
C CYS A 195 17.66 15.99 0.75
N ALA A 196 18.83 15.36 0.62
CA ALA A 196 19.92 15.89 -0.22
C ALA A 196 19.60 15.86 -1.73
N VAL A 197 18.60 15.09 -2.14
CA VAL A 197 18.14 15.03 -3.54
C VAL A 197 17.24 16.22 -3.81
N PRO A 198 17.55 17.11 -4.78
CA PRO A 198 16.65 18.20 -5.16
C PRO A 198 15.30 17.65 -5.63
N HIS A 199 14.23 18.17 -5.06
CA HIS A 199 12.88 17.67 -5.35
C HIS A 199 11.80 18.72 -5.10
N GLU A 200 10.63 18.50 -5.69
CA GLU A 200 9.42 19.29 -5.46
C GLU A 200 8.28 18.37 -4.99
N ILE A 201 7.72 18.65 -3.83
CA ILE A 201 6.57 17.91 -3.29
C ILE A 201 5.31 18.39 -4.02
N LYS A 202 4.55 17.45 -4.62
CA LYS A 202 3.35 17.74 -5.41
C LYS A 202 2.04 17.54 -4.64
N VAL A 203 2.11 17.14 -3.38
CA VAL A 203 0.96 16.90 -2.50
C VAL A 203 1.13 17.62 -1.17
N LYS A 204 0.05 17.76 -0.44
CA LYS A 204 0.02 18.29 0.93
C LYS A 204 -0.74 17.36 1.86
N VAL A 205 -0.56 17.52 3.15
CA VAL A 205 -1.32 16.80 4.18
C VAL A 205 -2.83 17.03 3.97
N GLY A 206 -3.59 15.94 3.98
CA GLY A 206 -5.03 15.91 3.71
C GLY A 206 -5.39 15.59 2.26
N ASP A 207 -4.46 15.61 1.31
CA ASP A 207 -4.76 15.27 -0.08
C ASP A 207 -5.07 13.78 -0.23
N ARG A 208 -6.08 13.47 -1.07
CA ARG A 208 -6.36 12.11 -1.51
C ARG A 208 -5.46 11.73 -2.67
N VAL A 209 -4.81 10.57 -2.53
CA VAL A 209 -3.88 10.03 -3.54
C VAL A 209 -4.34 8.66 -4.02
N ARG A 210 -3.95 8.30 -5.24
CA ARG A 210 -4.26 7.03 -5.89
C ARG A 210 -2.98 6.27 -6.19
N CYS A 211 -2.91 5.06 -5.67
CA CYS A 211 -1.83 4.09 -5.89
C CYS A 211 -1.52 3.91 -7.38
N GLY A 212 -0.27 4.09 -7.75
CA GLY A 212 0.16 3.91 -9.14
C GLY A 212 -0.25 5.02 -10.11
N GLU A 213 -0.89 6.11 -9.63
CA GLU A 213 -1.32 7.23 -10.48
C GLU A 213 -0.76 8.57 -9.99
N THR A 214 -1.11 8.97 -8.75
CA THR A 214 -0.83 10.32 -8.24
C THR A 214 0.66 10.55 -8.05
N VAL A 215 1.19 11.61 -8.62
CA VAL A 215 2.56 12.06 -8.37
C VAL A 215 2.67 12.65 -6.96
N LEU A 216 3.56 12.10 -6.14
CA LEU A 216 3.86 12.62 -4.81
C LEU A 216 5.01 13.63 -4.84
N VAL A 217 6.03 13.32 -5.63
CA VAL A 217 7.27 14.11 -5.70
C VAL A 217 7.79 14.11 -7.14
N GLU A 218 8.27 15.26 -7.59
CA GLU A 218 9.11 15.40 -8.76
C GLU A 218 10.56 15.53 -8.32
N VAL A 219 11.41 14.62 -8.76
CA VAL A 219 12.85 14.68 -8.57
C VAL A 219 13.44 15.63 -9.59
N LEU A 220 14.17 16.63 -9.13
CA LEU A 220 14.79 17.61 -10.02
C LEU A 220 16.13 17.07 -10.56
N PRO A 221 16.49 17.42 -11.79
CA PRO A 221 17.74 16.98 -12.43
C PRO A 221 19.01 17.39 -11.69
#